data_81a7113efa3d47222841fe275e6b1336
#
_entry.id   81a7113efa3d47222841fe275e6b1336
#
_cell.length_a   1.000
_cell.length_b   1.000
_cell.length_c   1.000
_cell.angle_alpha   90.00
_cell.angle_beta   90.00
_cell.angle_gamma   90.00
#
_symmetry.space_group_name_H-M   'P 1'
#
loop_
_entity.id
_entity.type
_entity.pdbx_description
1 polymer ?
#
loop_
_entity_poly.entity_id
_entity_poly.type
_entity_poly.pdbx_seq_one_letter_code
_entity_poly.pdbx_strand_id
1 'polypeptide(L)'
;TALSDKISVTWIDPVLHPAALTKAGVEKDTIVISCKDTGKTKSVSFDDILVSDSYSYYTTGSSSASEFDGEGQFTSAINSITSEQTEKMYYTTGHGEAAFSDSVTKLFSKNNLTTDEVNLMMTGEIPDDCDLLFMDAPSKDISDDEKTLLLNYLKKGGKVFIILGDPEDETPNLDEVLKEYGMQEADGYIADMQRSYQGNYYYIFPEITATDDLANNLESEMVLMINAHGLTTANPARDTITTTAFMQTSDNSYAVTEDKQEEGTYTLGAVATCLLYTSDAADE
;
A
#
# COMPACT_ATOMS: atom_id res chain seq x y z
N THR A 1 -21.35 -15.18 -23.46
CA THR A 1 -22.37 -14.27 -22.91
C THR A 1 -23.13 -13.55 -24.03
N ALA A 2 -24.26 -12.91 -23.73
CA ALA A 2 -25.04 -12.15 -24.73
C ALA A 2 -24.27 -10.93 -25.30
N LEU A 3 -23.22 -10.48 -24.62
CA LEU A 3 -22.43 -9.28 -24.99
C LEU A 3 -21.08 -9.59 -25.61
N SER A 4 -20.59 -10.84 -25.51
CA SER A 4 -19.30 -11.22 -26.07
C SER A 4 -19.24 -12.73 -26.36
N ASP A 5 -18.70 -13.09 -27.51
CA ASP A 5 -18.40 -14.46 -27.93
C ASP A 5 -17.05 -14.95 -27.38
N LYS A 6 -16.23 -14.05 -26.84
CA LYS A 6 -14.94 -14.37 -26.22
C LYS A 6 -15.07 -14.96 -24.83
N ILE A 7 -16.23 -14.80 -24.16
CA ILE A 7 -16.50 -15.30 -22.82
C ILE A 7 -17.54 -16.39 -22.86
N SER A 8 -17.20 -17.58 -22.37
CA SER A 8 -18.11 -18.70 -22.16
C SER A 8 -18.34 -18.94 -20.67
N VAL A 9 -19.57 -19.19 -20.27
CA VAL A 9 -19.94 -19.49 -18.89
C VAL A 9 -20.53 -20.90 -18.82
N THR A 10 -20.04 -21.72 -17.89
CA THR A 10 -20.53 -23.08 -17.62
C THR A 10 -20.92 -23.19 -16.16
N TRP A 11 -22.14 -23.60 -15.91
CA TRP A 11 -22.61 -23.90 -14.56
C TRP A 11 -22.36 -25.38 -14.23
N ILE A 12 -21.76 -25.62 -13.08
CA ILE A 12 -21.46 -26.96 -12.59
C ILE A 12 -22.14 -27.13 -11.24
N ASP A 13 -23.03 -28.11 -11.11
CA ASP A 13 -23.63 -28.47 -9.84
C ASP A 13 -22.59 -29.28 -9.02
N PRO A 14 -22.12 -28.77 -7.88
CA PRO A 14 -21.09 -29.43 -7.09
C PRO A 14 -21.56 -30.73 -6.43
N VAL A 15 -22.86 -30.91 -6.26
CA VAL A 15 -23.44 -32.14 -5.71
C VAL A 15 -23.42 -33.26 -6.74
N LEU A 16 -23.74 -32.91 -7.99
CA LEU A 16 -23.73 -33.87 -9.10
C LEU A 16 -22.30 -34.14 -9.65
N HIS A 17 -21.41 -33.15 -9.51
CA HIS A 17 -20.04 -33.21 -10.03
C HIS A 17 -18.97 -32.86 -9.00
N PRO A 18 -18.87 -33.61 -7.87
CA PRO A 18 -17.93 -33.29 -6.79
C PRO A 18 -16.45 -33.32 -7.25
N ALA A 19 -16.12 -34.15 -8.23
CA ALA A 19 -14.78 -34.21 -8.81
C ALA A 19 -14.35 -32.90 -9.51
N ALA A 20 -15.29 -32.05 -9.93
CA ALA A 20 -14.99 -30.77 -10.52
C ALA A 20 -14.39 -29.78 -9.51
N LEU A 21 -14.90 -29.77 -8.25
CA LEU A 21 -14.34 -28.97 -7.16
C LEU A 21 -12.90 -29.37 -6.84
N THR A 22 -12.68 -30.68 -6.67
CA THR A 22 -11.34 -31.22 -6.38
C THR A 22 -10.35 -30.91 -7.50
N LYS A 23 -10.78 -31.05 -8.78
CA LYS A 23 -9.93 -30.73 -9.94
C LYS A 23 -9.57 -29.26 -10.03
N ALA A 24 -10.50 -28.38 -9.67
CA ALA A 24 -10.28 -26.94 -9.67
C ALA A 24 -9.57 -26.46 -8.39
N GLY A 25 -9.46 -27.27 -7.34
CA GLY A 25 -8.86 -26.90 -6.07
C GLY A 25 -9.66 -25.83 -5.32
N VAL A 26 -10.99 -25.84 -5.47
CA VAL A 26 -11.88 -24.82 -4.89
C VAL A 26 -13.01 -25.45 -4.10
N GLU A 27 -13.61 -24.65 -3.23
CA GLU A 27 -14.81 -25.00 -2.49
C GLU A 27 -16.08 -24.70 -3.31
N LYS A 28 -17.25 -25.11 -2.78
CA LYS A 28 -18.55 -24.72 -3.35
C LYS A 28 -18.70 -23.20 -3.33
N ASP A 29 -19.64 -22.70 -4.11
CA ASP A 29 -19.95 -21.26 -4.18
C ASP A 29 -18.75 -20.40 -4.63
N THR A 30 -17.95 -20.95 -5.56
CA THR A 30 -16.77 -20.33 -6.14
C THR A 30 -16.90 -20.22 -7.67
N ILE A 31 -16.49 -19.11 -8.20
CA ILE A 31 -16.40 -18.87 -9.65
C ILE A 31 -14.95 -19.06 -10.07
N VAL A 32 -14.71 -19.95 -11.03
CA VAL A 32 -13.38 -20.20 -11.59
C VAL A 32 -13.30 -19.53 -12.95
N ILE A 33 -12.36 -18.61 -13.11
CA ILE A 33 -12.13 -17.87 -14.34
C ILE A 33 -10.81 -18.38 -14.93
N SER A 34 -10.82 -18.76 -16.20
CA SER A 34 -9.62 -19.26 -16.89
C SER A 34 -9.44 -18.58 -18.26
N CYS A 35 -8.20 -18.28 -18.59
CA CYS A 35 -7.80 -17.77 -19.89
C CYS A 35 -7.17 -18.91 -20.71
N LYS A 36 -7.64 -19.12 -21.94
CA LYS A 36 -7.12 -20.19 -22.80
C LYS A 36 -5.74 -19.86 -23.37
N ASP A 37 -5.49 -18.58 -23.61
CA ASP A 37 -4.26 -18.13 -24.25
C ASP A 37 -3.06 -18.19 -23.28
N THR A 38 -3.26 -17.79 -22.02
CA THR A 38 -2.22 -17.81 -20.99
C THR A 38 -2.19 -19.10 -20.18
N GLY A 39 -3.26 -19.88 -20.20
CA GLY A 39 -3.44 -21.07 -19.34
C GLY A 39 -3.64 -20.74 -17.86
N LYS A 40 -3.66 -19.45 -17.48
CA LYS A 40 -3.83 -19.01 -16.11
C LYS A 40 -5.29 -19.17 -15.66
N THR A 41 -5.45 -19.35 -14.34
CA THR A 41 -6.77 -19.52 -13.70
C THR A 41 -6.80 -18.74 -12.39
N LYS A 42 -7.91 -18.06 -12.11
CA LYS A 42 -8.19 -17.37 -10.85
C LYS A 42 -9.56 -17.80 -10.32
N SER A 43 -9.67 -18.01 -9.04
CA SER A 43 -10.94 -18.29 -8.34
C SER A 43 -11.42 -17.07 -7.59
N VAL A 44 -12.75 -16.86 -7.59
CA VAL A 44 -13.43 -15.78 -6.86
C VAL A 44 -14.53 -16.42 -6.03
N SER A 45 -14.50 -16.26 -4.72
CA SER A 45 -15.55 -16.74 -3.82
C SER A 45 -16.79 -15.83 -3.90
N PHE A 46 -17.97 -16.40 -3.69
CA PHE A 46 -19.18 -15.58 -3.51
C PHE A 46 -19.10 -14.68 -2.28
N ASP A 47 -18.36 -15.06 -1.25
CA ASP A 47 -18.15 -14.24 -0.05
C ASP A 47 -17.31 -12.98 -0.35
N ASP A 48 -16.44 -13.03 -1.37
CA ASP A 48 -15.67 -11.86 -1.81
C ASP A 48 -16.50 -10.94 -2.71
N ILE A 49 -17.58 -11.44 -3.31
CA ILE A 49 -18.50 -10.66 -4.15
C ILE A 49 -19.58 -9.97 -3.32
N LEU A 50 -20.06 -10.65 -2.27
CA LEU A 50 -21.10 -10.15 -1.38
C LEU A 50 -20.43 -9.64 -0.10
N VAL A 51 -20.06 -8.37 -0.10
CA VAL A 51 -19.40 -7.74 1.04
C VAL A 51 -20.41 -7.46 2.14
N SER A 52 -20.16 -8.00 3.33
CA SER A 52 -20.96 -7.74 4.52
C SER A 52 -20.58 -6.41 5.15
N ASP A 53 -21.57 -5.56 5.46
CA ASP A 53 -21.34 -4.33 6.20
C ASP A 53 -21.04 -4.68 7.68
N SER A 54 -19.77 -4.65 8.04
CA SER A 54 -19.31 -4.89 9.40
C SER A 54 -19.81 -3.83 10.38
N TYR A 55 -20.03 -2.59 9.93
CA TYR A 55 -20.53 -1.51 10.77
C TYR A 55 -21.99 -1.74 11.17
N SER A 56 -22.82 -2.23 10.25
CA SER A 56 -24.20 -2.63 10.55
C SER A 56 -24.26 -3.76 11.58
N TYR A 57 -23.33 -4.72 11.54
CA TYR A 57 -23.25 -5.77 12.54
C TYR A 57 -23.00 -5.23 13.96
N TYR A 58 -22.06 -4.29 14.10
CA TYR A 58 -21.77 -3.67 15.41
C TYR A 58 -22.88 -2.76 15.92
N THR A 59 -23.66 -2.14 15.04
CA THR A 59 -24.70 -1.18 15.42
C THR A 59 -26.09 -1.81 15.57
N THR A 60 -26.41 -2.84 14.79
CA THR A 60 -27.76 -3.44 14.74
C THR A 60 -27.79 -4.90 15.14
N GLY A 61 -26.65 -5.56 15.29
CA GLY A 61 -26.55 -7.00 15.58
C GLY A 61 -26.92 -7.91 14.39
N SER A 62 -27.11 -7.34 13.20
CA SER A 62 -27.46 -8.07 11.99
C SER A 62 -26.47 -7.76 10.89
N SER A 63 -25.82 -8.76 10.32
CA SER A 63 -25.07 -8.62 9.08
C SER A 63 -26.03 -8.71 7.89
N SER A 64 -26.19 -7.62 7.15
CA SER A 64 -26.78 -7.68 5.82
C SER A 64 -25.67 -7.56 4.79
N ALA A 65 -25.75 -8.30 3.68
CA ALA A 65 -24.89 -8.02 2.53
C ALA A 65 -25.24 -6.60 2.05
N SER A 66 -24.32 -5.65 2.21
CA SER A 66 -24.57 -4.24 1.92
C SER A 66 -24.06 -3.83 0.55
N GLU A 67 -23.04 -4.54 0.04
CA GLU A 67 -22.39 -4.18 -1.20
C GLU A 67 -22.18 -5.40 -2.10
N PHE A 68 -22.28 -5.15 -3.40
CA PHE A 68 -22.00 -6.13 -4.45
C PHE A 68 -20.77 -5.71 -5.22
N ASP A 69 -19.63 -6.40 -4.97
CA ASP A 69 -18.35 -6.13 -5.59
C ASP A 69 -18.03 -7.07 -6.79
N GLY A 70 -19.07 -7.51 -7.49
CA GLY A 70 -18.88 -8.44 -8.62
C GLY A 70 -18.04 -7.87 -9.76
N GLU A 71 -18.22 -6.59 -10.08
CA GLU A 71 -17.46 -5.93 -11.14
C GLU A 71 -15.95 -5.87 -10.78
N GLY A 72 -15.62 -5.40 -9.57
CA GLY A 72 -14.26 -5.30 -9.10
C GLY A 72 -13.55 -6.66 -9.07
N GLN A 73 -14.20 -7.68 -8.52
CA GLN A 73 -13.65 -9.03 -8.43
C GLN A 73 -13.43 -9.67 -9.81
N PHE A 74 -14.39 -9.54 -10.73
CA PHE A 74 -14.24 -10.10 -12.08
C PHE A 74 -13.20 -9.35 -12.90
N THR A 75 -13.17 -8.03 -12.86
CA THR A 75 -12.16 -7.22 -13.57
C THR A 75 -10.77 -7.55 -13.08
N SER A 76 -10.57 -7.61 -11.77
CA SER A 76 -9.32 -8.03 -11.17
C SER A 76 -8.89 -9.43 -11.62
N ALA A 77 -9.81 -10.40 -11.53
CA ALA A 77 -9.51 -11.77 -11.90
C ALA A 77 -9.17 -11.90 -13.39
N ILE A 78 -9.88 -11.19 -14.28
CA ILE A 78 -9.59 -11.17 -15.71
C ILE A 78 -8.22 -10.55 -15.98
N ASN A 79 -7.91 -9.40 -15.37
CA ASN A 79 -6.60 -8.76 -15.51
C ASN A 79 -5.47 -9.70 -15.07
N SER A 80 -5.64 -10.38 -13.92
CA SER A 80 -4.67 -11.34 -13.40
C SER A 80 -4.33 -12.48 -14.37
N ILE A 81 -5.35 -13.04 -15.04
CA ILE A 81 -5.16 -14.19 -15.92
C ILE A 81 -4.76 -13.80 -17.36
N THR A 82 -4.99 -12.54 -17.75
CA THR A 82 -4.63 -12.04 -19.08
C THR A 82 -3.31 -11.27 -19.10
N SER A 83 -2.85 -10.77 -17.95
CA SER A 83 -1.57 -10.09 -17.83
C SER A 83 -0.41 -11.09 -17.86
N GLU A 84 0.63 -10.77 -18.60
CA GLU A 84 1.88 -11.54 -18.60
C GLU A 84 2.76 -11.21 -17.39
N GLN A 85 2.63 -9.99 -16.86
CA GLN A 85 3.38 -9.50 -15.70
C GLN A 85 2.46 -9.46 -14.47
N THR A 86 2.97 -9.95 -13.37
CA THR A 86 2.39 -9.77 -12.02
C THR A 86 3.39 -8.97 -11.23
N GLU A 87 2.94 -7.86 -10.65
CA GLU A 87 3.78 -7.06 -9.75
C GLU A 87 3.96 -7.79 -8.42
N LYS A 88 5.16 -7.73 -7.87
CA LYS A 88 5.50 -8.39 -6.62
C LYS A 88 5.99 -7.38 -5.59
N MET A 89 5.30 -7.35 -4.46
CA MET A 89 5.68 -6.55 -3.30
C MET A 89 6.33 -7.44 -2.25
N TYR A 90 7.47 -7.01 -1.75
CA TYR A 90 8.07 -7.58 -0.55
C TYR A 90 7.82 -6.65 0.62
N TYR A 91 7.34 -7.18 1.74
CA TYR A 91 7.26 -6.42 2.98
C TYR A 91 8.38 -6.84 3.92
N THR A 92 8.97 -5.84 4.58
CA THR A 92 10.09 -6.07 5.48
C THR A 92 9.65 -6.69 6.79
N THR A 93 10.54 -7.48 7.40
CA THR A 93 10.37 -8.06 8.73
C THR A 93 11.70 -7.99 9.49
N GLY A 94 11.63 -7.95 10.81
CA GLY A 94 12.81 -7.96 11.68
C GLY A 94 12.96 -6.71 12.56
N HIS A 95 12.24 -5.63 12.25
CA HIS A 95 12.30 -4.36 12.99
C HIS A 95 11.00 -4.07 13.76
N GLY A 96 10.15 -5.11 13.97
CA GLY A 96 8.89 -4.98 14.69
C GLY A 96 7.75 -4.41 13.84
N GLU A 97 7.87 -4.54 12.53
CA GLU A 97 6.84 -4.13 11.56
C GLU A 97 5.49 -4.79 11.85
N ALA A 98 4.43 -4.09 11.54
CA ALA A 98 3.09 -4.61 11.69
C ALA A 98 2.78 -5.66 10.62
N ALA A 99 2.05 -6.71 11.00
CA ALA A 99 1.54 -7.68 10.04
C ALA A 99 0.29 -7.16 9.35
N PHE A 100 0.17 -7.39 8.04
CA PHE A 100 -1.05 -7.03 7.32
C PHE A 100 -2.25 -7.85 7.81
N SER A 101 -3.38 -7.17 7.93
CA SER A 101 -4.65 -7.86 8.18
C SER A 101 -5.10 -8.66 6.95
N ASP A 102 -5.97 -9.64 7.15
CA ASP A 102 -6.54 -10.42 6.05
C ASP A 102 -7.24 -9.55 5.01
N SER A 103 -7.88 -8.45 5.43
CA SER A 103 -8.54 -7.51 4.53
C SER A 103 -7.55 -6.77 3.63
N VAL A 104 -6.41 -6.34 4.16
CA VAL A 104 -5.35 -5.70 3.39
C VAL A 104 -4.71 -6.69 2.41
N THR A 105 -4.41 -7.90 2.85
CA THR A 105 -3.87 -8.96 1.99
C THR A 105 -4.81 -9.31 0.83
N LYS A 106 -6.12 -9.38 1.11
CA LYS A 106 -7.14 -9.55 0.06
C LYS A 106 -7.18 -8.39 -0.93
N LEU A 107 -7.02 -7.15 -0.44
CA LEU A 107 -6.97 -5.96 -1.29
C LEU A 107 -5.77 -5.98 -2.23
N PHE A 108 -4.59 -6.37 -1.75
CA PHE A 108 -3.41 -6.55 -2.61
C PHE A 108 -3.67 -7.61 -3.68
N SER A 109 -4.18 -8.78 -3.30
CA SER A 109 -4.53 -9.85 -4.23
C SER A 109 -5.58 -9.42 -5.27
N LYS A 110 -6.57 -8.60 -4.86
CA LYS A 110 -7.59 -8.02 -5.75
C LYS A 110 -6.95 -7.08 -6.78
N ASN A 111 -5.90 -6.36 -6.41
CA ASN A 111 -5.15 -5.49 -7.32
C ASN A 111 -4.02 -6.20 -8.07
N ASN A 112 -4.00 -7.53 -8.07
CA ASN A 112 -3.00 -8.37 -8.73
C ASN A 112 -1.57 -8.17 -8.24
N LEU A 113 -1.42 -7.65 -7.03
CA LEU A 113 -0.16 -7.52 -6.34
C LEU A 113 0.10 -8.80 -5.55
N THR A 114 1.14 -9.53 -5.89
CA THR A 114 1.59 -10.67 -5.09
C THR A 114 2.48 -10.17 -3.95
N THR A 115 2.37 -10.79 -2.78
CA THR A 115 3.12 -10.35 -1.60
C THR A 115 3.97 -11.48 -1.05
N ASP A 116 5.16 -11.16 -0.59
CA ASP A 116 6.07 -12.06 0.11
C ASP A 116 6.82 -11.28 1.19
N GLU A 117 7.40 -11.95 2.17
CA GLU A 117 8.16 -11.32 3.23
C GLU A 117 9.66 -11.35 2.95
N VAL A 118 10.39 -10.34 3.44
CA VAL A 118 11.84 -10.31 3.39
C VAL A 118 12.42 -9.77 4.69
N ASN A 119 13.37 -10.48 5.25
CA ASN A 119 14.19 -10.00 6.36
C ASN A 119 15.56 -9.58 5.80
N LEU A 120 15.77 -8.29 5.60
CA LEU A 120 16.96 -7.75 4.94
C LEU A 120 18.24 -8.04 5.72
N MET A 121 18.16 -8.06 7.05
CA MET A 121 19.30 -8.40 7.90
C MET A 121 19.74 -9.86 7.69
N MET A 122 18.80 -10.77 7.46
CA MET A 122 19.10 -12.19 7.26
C MET A 122 19.52 -12.51 5.83
N THR A 123 18.83 -11.90 4.84
CA THR A 123 19.09 -12.16 3.41
C THR A 123 20.32 -11.41 2.90
N GLY A 124 20.56 -10.20 3.42
CA GLY A 124 21.62 -9.31 2.94
C GLY A 124 21.38 -8.74 1.54
N GLU A 125 20.17 -8.96 0.97
CA GLU A 125 19.81 -8.49 -0.36
C GLU A 125 18.28 -8.25 -0.48
N ILE A 126 17.89 -7.38 -1.39
CA ILE A 126 16.51 -7.23 -1.83
C ILE A 126 16.34 -8.12 -3.05
N PRO A 127 15.29 -8.98 -3.10
CA PRO A 127 15.08 -9.89 -4.23
C PRO A 127 15.00 -9.18 -5.58
N ASP A 128 15.58 -9.77 -6.62
CA ASP A 128 15.63 -9.20 -7.98
C ASP A 128 14.23 -9.04 -8.61
N ASP A 129 13.25 -9.80 -8.15
CA ASP A 129 11.85 -9.73 -8.57
C ASP A 129 10.99 -8.80 -7.71
N CYS A 130 11.62 -7.92 -6.93
CA CYS A 130 10.95 -6.94 -6.09
C CYS A 130 10.57 -5.71 -6.91
N ASP A 131 9.27 -5.54 -7.19
CA ASP A 131 8.75 -4.34 -7.84
C ASP A 131 8.47 -3.21 -6.86
N LEU A 132 8.14 -3.55 -5.60
CA LEU A 132 7.89 -2.62 -4.50
C LEU A 132 8.37 -3.24 -3.18
N LEU A 133 9.21 -2.55 -2.45
CA LEU A 133 9.53 -2.87 -1.08
C LEU A 133 8.64 -2.05 -0.14
N PHE A 134 7.97 -2.72 0.80
CA PHE A 134 7.06 -2.09 1.75
C PHE A 134 7.59 -2.24 3.18
N MET A 135 7.68 -1.13 3.90
CA MET A 135 8.07 -1.08 5.32
C MET A 135 6.88 -0.56 6.12
N ASP A 136 6.29 -1.41 6.96
CA ASP A 136 5.08 -1.08 7.72
C ASP A 136 5.38 -0.78 9.17
N ALA A 137 5.51 0.49 9.48
CA ALA A 137 5.65 1.02 10.83
C ALA A 137 6.75 0.30 11.66
N PRO A 138 8.01 0.30 11.21
CA PRO A 138 9.08 -0.33 11.96
C PRO A 138 9.19 0.33 13.35
N SER A 139 9.25 -0.48 14.40
CA SER A 139 9.43 -0.01 15.78
C SER A 139 10.89 0.09 16.22
N LYS A 140 11.82 -0.28 15.33
CA LYS A 140 13.28 -0.22 15.54
C LYS A 140 13.96 0.28 14.29
N ASP A 141 15.12 0.90 14.48
CA ASP A 141 15.94 1.37 13.37
C ASP A 141 16.50 0.21 12.54
N ILE A 142 16.72 0.48 11.26
CA ILE A 142 17.44 -0.40 10.35
C ILE A 142 18.95 -0.31 10.61
N SER A 143 19.69 -1.36 10.29
CA SER A 143 21.15 -1.36 10.39
C SER A 143 21.81 -0.52 9.29
N ASP A 144 23.10 -0.19 9.45
CA ASP A 144 23.90 0.49 8.41
C ASP A 144 23.96 -0.29 7.10
N ASP A 145 24.02 -1.63 7.18
CA ASP A 145 24.03 -2.49 6.00
C ASP A 145 22.69 -2.45 5.27
N GLU A 146 21.56 -2.48 5.99
CA GLU A 146 20.23 -2.37 5.42
C GLU A 146 19.96 -0.99 4.82
N LYS A 147 20.40 0.09 5.49
CA LYS A 147 20.39 1.45 4.92
C LYS A 147 21.13 1.48 3.57
N THR A 148 22.29 0.87 3.53
CA THR A 148 23.10 0.80 2.31
C THR A 148 22.37 0.02 1.21
N LEU A 149 21.74 -1.10 1.55
CA LEU A 149 20.92 -1.89 0.62
C LEU A 149 19.75 -1.07 0.06
N LEU A 150 18.99 -0.40 0.92
CA LEU A 150 17.85 0.45 0.53
C LEU A 150 18.28 1.58 -0.41
N LEU A 151 19.33 2.32 -0.05
CA LEU A 151 19.84 3.41 -0.88
C LEU A 151 20.34 2.91 -2.24
N ASN A 152 20.99 1.75 -2.30
CA ASN A 152 21.45 1.16 -3.54
C ASN A 152 20.29 0.66 -4.40
N TYR A 153 19.25 0.08 -3.79
CA TYR A 153 18.03 -0.35 -4.47
C TYR A 153 17.30 0.84 -5.10
N LEU A 154 17.09 1.90 -4.34
CA LEU A 154 16.47 3.14 -4.80
C LEU A 154 17.27 3.82 -5.93
N LYS A 155 18.61 3.84 -5.83
CA LYS A 155 19.51 4.38 -6.88
C LYS A 155 19.43 3.62 -8.20
N LYS A 156 19.03 2.36 -8.16
CA LYS A 156 18.80 1.52 -9.36
C LYS A 156 17.39 1.62 -9.93
N GLY A 157 16.54 2.46 -9.35
CA GLY A 157 15.15 2.62 -9.77
C GLY A 157 14.16 1.76 -9.00
N GLY A 158 14.57 1.14 -7.92
CA GLY A 158 13.68 0.44 -7.01
C GLY A 158 12.66 1.37 -6.37
N LYS A 159 11.53 0.83 -5.95
CA LYS A 159 10.44 1.57 -5.32
C LYS A 159 10.28 1.10 -3.88
N VAL A 160 10.19 2.07 -2.96
CA VAL A 160 9.96 1.79 -1.54
C VAL A 160 8.75 2.57 -1.06
N PHE A 161 7.87 1.92 -0.33
CA PHE A 161 6.78 2.56 0.41
C PHE A 161 7.05 2.38 1.90
N ILE A 162 7.07 3.47 2.65
CA ILE A 162 7.34 3.46 4.09
C ILE A 162 6.16 4.09 4.80
N ILE A 163 5.57 3.37 5.75
CA ILE A 163 4.74 3.95 6.79
C ILE A 163 5.67 4.17 7.99
N LEU A 164 5.78 5.40 8.45
CA LEU A 164 6.55 5.70 9.64
C LEU A 164 5.81 5.16 10.87
N GLY A 165 6.53 4.43 11.71
CA GLY A 165 6.01 3.91 12.97
C GLY A 165 6.12 4.93 14.11
N ASP A 166 5.93 4.43 15.33
CA ASP A 166 6.16 5.14 16.58
C ASP A 166 7.23 4.37 17.38
N PRO A 167 8.51 4.49 16.98
CA PRO A 167 9.59 3.76 17.60
C PRO A 167 9.87 4.29 19.01
N GLU A 168 10.26 3.39 19.93
CA GLU A 168 10.65 3.79 21.29
C GLU A 168 12.01 4.51 21.32
N ASP A 169 12.89 4.18 20.38
CA ASP A 169 14.22 4.74 20.23
C ASP A 169 14.33 5.51 18.91
N GLU A 170 15.32 6.41 18.80
CA GLU A 170 15.62 7.14 17.56
C GLU A 170 15.95 6.17 16.41
N THR A 171 15.60 6.55 15.17
CA THR A 171 15.83 5.78 13.94
C THR A 171 16.79 6.47 12.98
N PRO A 172 18.05 6.77 13.38
CA PRO A 172 18.95 7.61 12.61
C PRO A 172 19.26 7.05 11.20
N ASN A 173 19.28 5.74 11.01
CA ASN A 173 19.54 5.18 9.70
C ASN A 173 18.33 5.34 8.74
N LEU A 174 17.12 5.17 9.25
CA LEU A 174 15.91 5.42 8.47
C LEU A 174 15.77 6.91 8.15
N ASP A 175 16.08 7.79 9.12
CA ASP A 175 16.11 9.24 8.93
C ASP A 175 17.10 9.67 7.84
N GLU A 176 18.27 9.05 7.77
CA GLU A 176 19.23 9.30 6.70
C GLU A 176 18.68 8.90 5.32
N VAL A 177 17.92 7.81 5.22
CA VAL A 177 17.22 7.42 3.98
C VAL A 177 16.19 8.48 3.60
N LEU A 178 15.34 8.91 4.52
CA LEU A 178 14.36 9.96 4.28
C LEU A 178 15.01 11.27 3.83
N LYS A 179 16.08 11.67 4.51
CA LYS A 179 16.83 12.89 4.22
C LYS A 179 17.50 12.89 2.85
N GLU A 180 18.02 11.74 2.40
CA GLU A 180 18.55 11.59 1.02
C GLU A 180 17.49 12.00 -0.02
N TYR A 181 16.21 11.73 0.28
CA TYR A 181 15.06 12.01 -0.58
C TYR A 181 14.29 13.28 -0.22
N GLY A 182 14.87 14.16 0.58
CA GLY A 182 14.31 15.49 0.86
C GLY A 182 13.18 15.49 1.90
N MET A 183 13.14 14.49 2.76
CA MET A 183 12.19 14.39 3.86
C MET A 183 12.90 14.37 5.20
N GLN A 184 12.29 14.95 6.21
CA GLN A 184 12.76 14.91 7.58
C GLN A 184 11.55 14.77 8.50
N GLU A 185 11.61 13.87 9.44
CA GLU A 185 10.56 13.71 10.44
C GLU A 185 10.52 14.93 11.38
N ALA A 186 9.31 15.36 11.73
CA ALA A 186 9.10 16.40 12.73
C ALA A 186 9.02 15.77 14.13
N ASP A 187 9.51 16.47 15.12
CA ASP A 187 9.51 15.99 16.51
C ASP A 187 8.07 15.84 17.03
N GLY A 188 7.74 14.68 17.60
CA GLY A 188 6.49 14.42 18.29
C GLY A 188 5.30 14.14 17.39
N TYR A 189 4.10 14.22 17.97
CA TYR A 189 2.84 13.94 17.26
C TYR A 189 2.24 15.18 16.65
N ILE A 190 1.59 15.04 15.53
CA ILE A 190 0.89 16.14 14.88
C ILE A 190 -0.53 16.28 15.43
N ALA A 191 -0.88 17.51 15.80
CA ALA A 191 -2.22 17.91 16.19
C ALA A 191 -2.75 18.93 15.19
N ASP A 192 -3.96 18.73 14.64
CA ASP A 192 -4.63 19.67 13.73
C ASP A 192 -5.91 20.22 14.37
N MET A 193 -5.92 21.52 14.65
CA MET A 193 -7.02 22.18 15.34
C MET A 193 -8.24 22.38 14.42
N GLN A 194 -8.06 22.33 13.11
CA GLN A 194 -9.09 22.62 12.14
C GLN A 194 -9.67 21.36 11.48
N ARG A 195 -8.83 20.35 11.24
CA ARG A 195 -9.21 19.13 10.49
C ARG A 195 -9.20 17.89 11.40
N SER A 196 -9.76 18.02 12.59
CA SER A 196 -9.80 16.94 13.58
C SER A 196 -11.13 16.20 13.63
N TYR A 197 -11.09 14.91 13.98
CA TYR A 197 -12.28 14.10 14.18
C TYR A 197 -12.82 14.27 15.61
N GLN A 198 -14.08 14.67 15.73
CA GLN A 198 -14.82 14.79 17.01
C GLN A 198 -14.09 15.61 18.10
N GLY A 199 -13.25 16.57 17.71
CA GLY A 199 -12.51 17.41 18.64
C GLY A 199 -11.26 16.76 19.25
N ASN A 200 -10.86 15.58 18.79
CA ASN A 200 -9.56 15.02 19.10
C ASN A 200 -8.56 15.47 18.05
N TYR A 201 -7.70 16.39 18.39
CA TYR A 201 -6.77 17.05 17.47
C TYR A 201 -5.70 16.12 16.89
N TYR A 202 -5.45 14.97 17.51
CA TYR A 202 -4.53 13.94 17.02
C TYR A 202 -5.19 12.95 16.05
N TYR A 203 -6.50 13.09 15.81
CA TYR A 203 -7.26 12.31 14.82
C TYR A 203 -7.54 13.21 13.64
N ILE A 204 -6.69 13.15 12.62
CA ILE A 204 -6.59 14.13 11.56
C ILE A 204 -7.20 13.62 10.27
N PHE A 205 -8.01 14.46 9.61
CA PHE A 205 -8.39 14.29 8.20
C PHE A 205 -7.48 15.16 7.33
N PRO A 206 -6.39 14.63 6.77
CA PRO A 206 -5.48 15.43 5.96
C PRO A 206 -6.18 15.98 4.72
N GLU A 207 -5.64 17.05 4.19
CA GLU A 207 -5.94 17.50 2.84
C GLU A 207 -5.14 16.63 1.87
N ILE A 208 -5.85 15.98 0.95
CA ILE A 208 -5.25 15.12 -0.06
C ILE A 208 -5.27 15.87 -1.39
N THR A 209 -4.10 15.99 -2.01
CA THR A 209 -3.93 16.60 -3.32
C THR A 209 -3.34 15.56 -4.27
N ALA A 210 -4.05 15.25 -5.34
CA ALA A 210 -3.52 14.37 -6.38
C ALA A 210 -2.28 14.98 -7.03
N THR A 211 -1.25 14.17 -7.18
CA THR A 211 -0.01 14.54 -7.84
C THR A 211 0.34 13.48 -8.87
N ASP A 212 0.37 13.86 -10.13
CA ASP A 212 0.57 12.97 -11.26
C ASP A 212 -0.38 11.74 -11.19
N ASP A 213 0.15 10.52 -11.14
CA ASP A 213 -0.65 9.30 -11.02
C ASP A 213 -0.91 8.87 -9.57
N LEU A 214 -0.36 9.61 -8.60
CA LEU A 214 -0.51 9.30 -7.18
C LEU A 214 -1.74 10.01 -6.60
N ALA A 215 -2.48 9.30 -5.77
CA ALA A 215 -3.63 9.80 -5.01
C ALA A 215 -4.82 10.31 -5.86
N ASN A 216 -4.83 10.13 -7.17
CA ASN A 216 -5.91 10.58 -8.06
C ASN A 216 -7.32 10.13 -7.66
N ASN A 217 -7.43 8.96 -7.00
CA ASN A 217 -8.70 8.43 -6.53
C ASN A 217 -8.95 8.67 -5.04
N LEU A 218 -8.02 9.32 -4.34
CA LEU A 218 -8.11 9.55 -2.90
C LEU A 218 -8.61 10.96 -2.54
N GLU A 219 -8.64 11.90 -3.48
CA GLU A 219 -9.08 13.28 -3.22
C GLU A 219 -10.50 13.39 -2.67
N SER A 220 -11.38 12.45 -3.04
CA SER A 220 -12.77 12.37 -2.58
C SER A 220 -12.94 11.48 -1.35
N GLU A 221 -11.91 10.79 -0.92
CA GLU A 221 -11.96 9.85 0.20
C GLU A 221 -11.56 10.53 1.52
N MET A 222 -12.15 10.07 2.60
CA MET A 222 -11.76 10.50 3.94
C MET A 222 -10.74 9.53 4.52
N VAL A 223 -9.49 9.96 4.62
CA VAL A 223 -8.43 9.23 5.31
C VAL A 223 -8.32 9.77 6.73
N LEU A 224 -8.43 8.92 7.73
CA LEU A 224 -8.23 9.28 9.13
C LEU A 224 -6.83 8.84 9.57
N MET A 225 -5.99 9.82 9.90
CA MET A 225 -4.68 9.60 10.49
C MET A 225 -4.78 9.72 12.02
N ILE A 226 -4.25 8.76 12.75
CA ILE A 226 -4.33 8.68 14.21
C ILE A 226 -2.92 8.72 14.79
N ASN A 227 -2.63 9.70 15.66
CA ASN A 227 -1.33 9.90 16.29
C ASN A 227 -0.19 9.91 15.26
N ALA A 228 -0.40 10.65 14.17
CA ALA A 228 0.55 10.69 13.08
C ALA A 228 1.80 11.51 13.45
N HIS A 229 2.95 11.07 12.97
CA HIS A 229 4.15 11.88 12.84
C HIS A 229 4.08 12.70 11.56
N GLY A 230 4.69 13.87 11.58
CA GLY A 230 4.73 14.75 10.43
C GLY A 230 6.09 14.71 9.73
N LEU A 231 6.08 15.08 8.47
CA LEU A 231 7.29 15.32 7.71
C LEU A 231 7.45 16.82 7.44
N THR A 232 8.67 17.29 7.49
CA THR A 232 9.11 18.58 6.98
C THR A 232 9.94 18.37 5.72
N THR A 233 9.96 19.38 4.84
CA THR A 233 10.78 19.33 3.63
C THR A 233 12.24 19.65 3.97
N ALA A 234 13.15 18.84 3.44
CA ALA A 234 14.58 19.08 3.45
C ALA A 234 15.08 19.20 1.99
N ASN A 235 16.29 19.70 1.80
CA ASN A 235 16.88 19.65 0.47
C ASN A 235 17.31 18.21 0.18
N PRO A 236 16.82 17.59 -0.93
CA PRO A 236 17.28 16.26 -1.30
C PRO A 236 18.78 16.28 -1.62
N ALA A 237 19.44 15.15 -1.45
CA ALA A 237 20.88 15.00 -1.65
C ALA A 237 21.30 15.19 -3.13
N ARG A 238 20.37 15.09 -4.06
CA ARG A 238 20.61 15.20 -5.51
C ARG A 238 19.55 16.08 -6.18
N ASP A 239 19.99 16.92 -7.12
CA ASP A 239 19.11 17.79 -7.90
C ASP A 239 18.13 17.04 -8.82
N THR A 240 18.36 15.73 -9.02
CA THR A 240 17.47 14.85 -9.80
C THR A 240 16.29 14.31 -9.00
N ILE A 241 16.23 14.59 -7.71
CA ILE A 241 15.15 14.17 -6.83
C ILE A 241 14.15 15.31 -6.65
N THR A 242 12.88 15.01 -6.85
CA THR A 242 11.77 15.91 -6.55
C THR A 242 10.89 15.25 -5.49
N THR A 243 10.62 15.97 -4.40
CA THR A 243 9.76 15.51 -3.32
C THR A 243 8.49 16.35 -3.30
N THR A 244 7.34 15.70 -3.35
CA THR A 244 6.03 16.33 -3.40
C THR A 244 5.15 15.78 -2.29
N ALA A 245 4.54 16.68 -1.51
CA ALA A 245 3.53 16.32 -0.53
C ALA A 245 2.19 16.06 -1.23
N PHE A 246 1.53 14.95 -0.89
CA PHE A 246 0.18 14.64 -1.37
C PHE A 246 -0.87 14.56 -0.24
N MET A 247 -0.42 14.47 1.02
CA MET A 247 -1.27 14.64 2.22
C MET A 247 -0.65 15.67 3.13
N GLN A 248 -1.44 16.66 3.55
CA GLN A 248 -0.97 17.73 4.43
C GLN A 248 -2.01 18.07 5.50
N THR A 249 -1.55 18.64 6.59
CA THR A 249 -2.41 19.25 7.62
C THR A 249 -2.94 20.61 7.17
N SER A 250 -3.86 21.16 7.94
CA SER A 250 -4.19 22.60 7.83
C SER A 250 -3.03 23.48 8.28
N ASP A 251 -3.17 24.79 8.05
CA ASP A 251 -2.24 25.82 8.56
C ASP A 251 -2.36 26.08 10.08
N ASN A 252 -3.38 25.52 10.71
CA ASN A 252 -3.60 25.59 12.16
C ASN A 252 -3.26 24.24 12.82
N SER A 253 -2.05 23.77 12.60
CA SER A 253 -1.55 22.53 13.15
C SER A 253 -0.23 22.71 13.88
N TYR A 254 0.11 21.74 14.70
CA TYR A 254 1.23 21.77 15.62
C TYR A 254 1.91 20.43 15.68
N ALA A 255 3.26 20.42 15.68
CA ALA A 255 4.05 19.30 16.17
C ALA A 255 4.19 19.42 17.67
N VAL A 256 3.82 18.38 18.41
CA VAL A 256 3.67 18.41 19.85
C VAL A 256 4.54 17.34 20.50
N THR A 257 5.47 17.78 21.35
CA THR A 257 6.23 16.95 22.28
C THR A 257 5.80 17.25 23.72
N GLU A 258 6.37 16.57 24.69
CA GLU A 258 6.11 16.84 26.10
C GLU A 258 6.45 18.30 26.50
N ASP A 259 7.50 18.88 25.91
CA ASP A 259 8.06 20.17 26.30
C ASP A 259 7.79 21.30 25.29
N LYS A 260 7.34 21.00 24.07
CA LYS A 260 7.28 21.94 22.95
C LYS A 260 6.05 21.75 22.09
N GLN A 261 5.53 22.87 21.59
CA GLN A 261 4.57 22.89 20.50
C GLN A 261 5.11 23.80 19.40
N GLU A 262 5.19 23.29 18.19
CA GLU A 262 5.67 24.03 17.04
C GLU A 262 4.56 24.16 16.01
N GLU A 263 4.13 25.42 15.77
CA GLU A 263 3.09 25.72 14.80
C GLU A 263 3.63 25.57 13.38
N GLY A 264 2.85 24.96 12.48
CA GLY A 264 3.24 24.79 11.09
C GLY A 264 2.24 24.00 10.28
N THR A 265 2.47 23.91 8.99
CA THR A 265 1.81 22.95 8.10
C THR A 265 2.73 21.76 7.92
N TYR A 266 2.24 20.59 8.25
CA TYR A 266 3.01 19.36 8.22
C TYR A 266 2.55 18.44 7.08
N THR A 267 3.51 17.81 6.44
CA THR A 267 3.25 16.77 5.45
C THR A 267 2.99 15.45 6.18
N LEU A 268 1.88 14.79 5.86
CA LEU A 268 1.50 13.48 6.39
C LEU A 268 1.67 12.37 5.35
N GLY A 269 1.92 12.73 4.11
CA GLY A 269 2.27 11.82 3.02
C GLY A 269 3.03 12.54 1.93
N ALA A 270 4.16 11.99 1.52
CA ALA A 270 5.01 12.55 0.48
C ALA A 270 5.46 11.46 -0.50
N VAL A 271 5.72 11.86 -1.73
CA VAL A 271 6.37 11.04 -2.74
C VAL A 271 7.65 11.71 -3.20
N ALA A 272 8.74 10.96 -3.25
CA ALA A 272 9.98 11.38 -3.85
C ALA A 272 10.22 10.62 -5.15
N THR A 273 10.39 11.35 -6.25
CA THR A 273 10.73 10.80 -7.56
C THR A 273 12.14 11.17 -7.94
N CYS A 274 12.90 10.21 -8.49
CA CYS A 274 14.24 10.43 -8.98
C CYS A 274 14.27 10.23 -10.50
N LEU A 275 14.69 11.25 -11.25
CA LEU A 275 14.95 11.09 -12.67
C LEU A 275 16.24 10.31 -12.87
N LEU A 276 16.12 9.05 -13.31
CA LEU A 276 17.25 8.25 -13.72
C LEU A 276 17.61 8.64 -15.17
N TYR A 277 18.77 9.23 -15.36
CA TYR A 277 19.34 9.38 -16.70
C TYR A 277 19.83 8.00 -17.16
N THR A 278 19.06 7.32 -18.02
CA THR A 278 19.63 6.22 -18.80
C THR A 278 20.53 6.87 -19.88
N SER A 279 21.82 6.68 -19.73
CA SER A 279 22.82 7.12 -20.74
C SER A 279 22.83 6.17 -21.93
N ASP A 280 21.72 6.13 -22.68
CA ASP A 280 21.65 5.46 -23.99
C ASP A 280 21.72 6.45 -25.17
N ALA A 281 22.52 7.48 -25.02
CA ALA A 281 22.79 8.41 -26.13
C ALA A 281 24.27 8.77 -26.18
N ALA A 282 25.13 7.76 -26.35
CA ALA A 282 26.51 8.00 -26.77
C ALA A 282 27.05 6.74 -27.45
N ASP A 283 26.58 6.48 -28.68
CA ASP A 283 27.33 5.81 -29.72
C ASP A 283 26.58 6.04 -31.07
N GLU A 284 26.81 7.22 -31.66
CA GLU A 284 26.86 7.44 -33.10
C GLU A 284 28.01 8.39 -33.42
#